data_18378ccb610521f8ff588b7a082df411
#
_entry.id   18378ccb610521f8ff588b7a082df411
#
_cell.length_a   1.000
_cell.length_b   1.000
_cell.length_c   1.000
_cell.angle_alpha   90.00
_cell.angle_beta   90.00
_cell.angle_gamma   90.00
#
_symmetry.space_group_name_H-M   'P 1'
#
loop_
_entity.id
_entity.type
_entity.pdbx_description
1 polymer ?
#
loop_
_entity_poly.entity_id
_entity_poly.type
_entity_poly.pdbx_seq_one_letter_code
_entity_poly.pdbx_strand_id
1 'polypeptide(L)'
;MFSERVDRLTSSLIRELLALTQKPDIISFAGGLPAREAMPPLDLSDPPPDLSQYGTTDGEPELRAAIAGQLADLGLRCRPEQILITTGSQQGIDLVSKLYIDPGTSVAVEAPSYLAALQSFRLFGARFEELALTASGIDPEQLRQAIQRQ
;
A
#
# COMPACT_ATOMS: atom_id res chain seq x y z
N MET A 1 14.53 -13.05 21.21
CA MET A 1 14.79 -13.69 19.90
C MET A 1 13.77 -13.12 18.94
N PHE A 2 14.20 -12.61 17.78
CA PHE A 2 13.30 -12.14 16.73
C PHE A 2 12.67 -13.31 15.99
N SER A 3 11.57 -13.08 15.27
CA SER A 3 10.98 -14.08 14.39
C SER A 3 11.88 -14.28 13.15
N GLU A 4 11.89 -15.48 12.56
CA GLU A 4 12.68 -15.81 11.36
C GLU A 4 12.41 -14.88 10.16
N ARG A 5 11.21 -14.30 10.09
CA ARG A 5 10.86 -13.36 9.03
C ARG A 5 11.68 -12.06 9.08
N VAL A 6 12.23 -11.70 10.24
CA VAL A 6 13.09 -10.52 10.39
C VAL A 6 14.39 -10.66 9.59
N ASP A 7 14.89 -11.87 9.42
CA ASP A 7 16.10 -12.13 8.62
C ASP A 7 15.89 -11.85 7.12
N ARG A 8 14.64 -11.73 6.68
CA ARG A 8 14.28 -11.35 5.31
C ARG A 8 14.18 -9.85 5.09
N LEU A 9 14.29 -9.03 6.16
CA LEU A 9 14.30 -7.58 6.04
C LEU A 9 15.64 -7.10 5.49
N THR A 10 15.58 -6.37 4.39
CA THR A 10 16.71 -5.63 3.84
C THR A 10 16.64 -4.17 4.26
N SER A 11 17.80 -3.53 4.48
CA SER A 11 17.81 -2.08 4.72
C SER A 11 17.16 -1.34 3.56
N SER A 12 16.33 -0.34 3.87
CA SER A 12 15.66 0.45 2.84
C SER A 12 16.62 1.54 2.34
N LEU A 13 17.18 1.36 1.15
CA LEU A 13 17.96 2.39 0.45
C LEU A 13 17.16 3.71 0.33
N ILE A 14 15.82 3.62 0.17
CA ILE A 14 14.95 4.80 0.15
C ILE A 14 15.03 5.58 1.47
N ARG A 15 15.09 4.89 2.62
CA ARG A 15 15.19 5.58 3.92
C ARG A 15 16.51 6.35 4.06
N GLU A 16 17.60 5.79 3.57
CA GLU A 16 18.90 6.46 3.52
C GLU A 16 18.87 7.67 2.58
N LEU A 17 18.25 7.53 1.41
CA LEU A 17 18.06 8.62 0.46
C LEU A 17 17.15 9.72 1.04
N LEU A 18 16.05 9.38 1.70
CA LEU A 18 15.16 10.35 2.33
C LEU A 18 15.85 11.16 3.43
N ALA A 19 16.80 10.58 4.15
CA ALA A 19 17.62 11.33 5.11
C ALA A 19 18.50 12.40 4.43
N LEU A 20 19.00 12.13 3.23
CA LEU A 20 19.76 13.09 2.43
C LEU A 20 18.88 14.22 1.88
N THR A 21 17.62 13.93 1.55
CA THR A 21 16.68 14.92 0.96
C THR A 21 16.21 15.99 1.95
N GLN A 22 16.49 15.82 3.23
CA GLN A 22 16.18 16.82 4.25
C GLN A 22 17.16 18.00 4.30
N LYS A 23 18.25 17.93 3.53
CA LYS A 23 19.23 19.03 3.47
C LYS A 23 18.68 20.15 2.59
N PRO A 24 18.83 21.45 3.01
CA PRO A 24 18.20 22.58 2.33
C PRO A 24 18.68 22.82 0.90
N ASP A 25 19.87 22.31 0.56
CA ASP A 25 20.50 22.53 -0.74
C ASP A 25 20.22 21.40 -1.75
N ILE A 26 19.38 20.41 -1.39
CA ILE A 26 19.08 19.27 -2.25
C ILE A 26 17.68 19.41 -2.85
N ILE A 27 17.61 19.43 -4.17
CA ILE A 27 16.34 19.25 -4.90
C ILE A 27 16.13 17.74 -5.05
N SER A 28 15.09 17.23 -4.36
CA SER A 28 14.80 15.80 -4.33
C SER A 28 13.75 15.41 -5.35
N PHE A 29 14.06 14.41 -6.16
CA PHE A 29 13.10 13.67 -6.99
C PHE A 29 12.76 12.28 -6.39
N ALA A 30 13.21 12.00 -5.17
CA ALA A 30 12.96 10.75 -4.46
C ALA A 30 11.78 10.87 -3.49
N GLY A 31 11.07 9.77 -3.28
CA GLY A 31 10.06 9.64 -2.24
C GLY A 31 8.63 10.01 -2.62
N GLY A 32 8.41 10.75 -3.69
CA GLY A 32 7.05 11.07 -4.18
C GLY A 32 6.14 11.75 -3.15
N LEU A 33 6.71 12.58 -2.26
CA LEU A 33 5.93 13.29 -1.25
C LEU A 33 5.02 14.34 -1.91
N PRO A 34 3.76 14.47 -1.46
CA PRO A 34 2.90 15.56 -1.91
C PRO A 34 3.51 16.93 -1.60
N ALA A 35 3.29 17.91 -2.48
CA ALA A 35 3.67 19.29 -2.22
C ALA A 35 2.93 19.80 -0.98
N ARG A 36 3.61 20.58 -0.15
CA ARG A 36 3.02 21.12 1.10
C ARG A 36 1.76 21.94 0.82
N GLU A 37 1.75 22.68 -0.28
CA GLU A 37 0.66 23.53 -0.72
C GLU A 37 -0.57 22.74 -1.17
N ALA A 38 -0.39 21.45 -1.52
CA ALA A 38 -1.46 20.54 -1.91
C ALA A 38 -2.08 19.79 -0.71
N MET A 39 -1.50 19.92 0.47
CA MET A 39 -2.06 19.29 1.67
C MET A 39 -3.30 20.04 2.15
N PRO A 40 -4.46 19.38 2.32
CA PRO A 40 -5.64 20.02 2.83
C PRO A 40 -5.41 20.50 4.28
N PRO A 41 -5.78 21.73 4.64
CA PRO A 41 -5.75 22.16 6.02
C PRO A 41 -6.78 21.35 6.83
N LEU A 42 -6.34 20.76 7.94
CA LEU A 42 -7.22 20.11 8.90
C LEU A 42 -7.42 21.06 10.08
N ASP A 43 -8.64 21.55 10.25
CA ASP A 43 -9.03 22.29 11.44
C ASP A 43 -9.57 21.32 12.49
N LEU A 44 -8.78 21.10 13.53
CA LEU A 44 -9.13 20.25 14.68
C LEU A 44 -9.28 21.10 15.96
N SER A 45 -9.50 22.39 15.84
CA SER A 45 -9.63 23.33 16.98
C SER A 45 -10.87 23.03 17.83
N ASP A 46 -11.95 22.52 17.23
CA ASP A 46 -13.18 22.16 17.93
C ASP A 46 -13.73 20.82 17.37
N PRO A 47 -13.07 19.70 17.67
CA PRO A 47 -13.51 18.39 17.19
C PRO A 47 -14.82 17.99 17.89
N PRO A 48 -15.77 17.37 17.18
CA PRO A 48 -16.94 16.76 17.81
C PRO A 48 -16.54 15.84 18.95
N PRO A 49 -17.27 15.83 20.09
CA PRO A 49 -16.91 15.05 21.27
C PRO A 49 -16.71 13.54 20.98
N ASP A 50 -17.46 13.02 20.03
CA ASP A 50 -17.45 11.60 19.67
C ASP A 50 -16.20 11.18 18.89
N LEU A 51 -15.43 12.13 18.31
CA LEU A 51 -14.17 11.82 17.63
C LEU A 51 -13.09 11.26 18.56
N SER A 52 -13.24 11.44 19.87
CA SER A 52 -12.32 10.89 20.88
C SER A 52 -12.67 9.48 21.33
N GLN A 53 -13.76 8.91 20.85
CA GLN A 53 -14.21 7.57 21.21
C GLN A 53 -13.64 6.52 20.26
N TYR A 54 -13.59 5.28 20.71
CA TYR A 54 -13.28 4.15 19.85
C TYR A 54 -14.38 3.91 18.83
N GLY A 55 -13.99 3.77 17.56
CA GLY A 55 -14.87 3.37 16.48
C GLY A 55 -14.98 1.86 16.29
N THR A 56 -15.68 1.42 15.26
CA THR A 56 -15.79 0.01 14.88
C THR A 56 -14.49 -0.49 14.24
N THR A 57 -14.21 -1.78 14.34
CA THR A 57 -12.96 -2.40 13.82
C THR A 57 -12.76 -2.20 12.32
N ASP A 58 -13.84 -2.16 11.59
CA ASP A 58 -13.86 -1.99 10.13
C ASP A 58 -13.96 -0.52 9.68
N GLY A 59 -14.08 0.40 10.63
CA GLY A 59 -14.17 1.85 10.41
C GLY A 59 -15.60 2.35 10.47
N GLU A 60 -15.75 3.68 10.60
CA GLU A 60 -17.04 4.32 10.79
C GLU A 60 -18.01 4.02 9.64
N PRO A 61 -19.26 3.61 9.94
CA PRO A 61 -20.25 3.23 8.92
C PRO A 61 -20.51 4.35 7.89
N GLU A 62 -20.59 5.58 8.36
CA GLU A 62 -20.83 6.74 7.49
C GLU A 62 -19.66 6.97 6.52
N LEU A 63 -18.42 6.82 6.98
CA LEU A 63 -17.24 6.93 6.14
C LEU A 63 -17.22 5.82 5.08
N ARG A 64 -17.52 4.59 5.46
CA ARG A 64 -17.59 3.45 4.53
C ARG A 64 -18.69 3.66 3.49
N ALA A 65 -19.84 4.19 3.90
CA ALA A 65 -20.94 4.51 2.97
C ALA A 65 -20.53 5.63 1.98
N ALA A 66 -19.85 6.68 2.47
CA ALA A 66 -19.36 7.76 1.61
C ALA A 66 -18.33 7.23 0.58
N ILE A 67 -17.41 6.38 1.00
CA ILE A 67 -16.42 5.75 0.10
C ILE A 67 -17.11 4.85 -0.92
N ALA A 68 -18.12 4.05 -0.53
CA ALA A 68 -18.87 3.23 -1.48
C ALA A 68 -19.56 4.08 -2.55
N GLY A 69 -20.09 5.25 -2.18
CA GLY A 69 -20.67 6.24 -3.11
C GLY A 69 -19.61 6.76 -4.10
N GLN A 70 -18.47 7.21 -3.62
CA GLN A 70 -17.37 7.68 -4.48
C GLN A 70 -16.85 6.60 -5.43
N LEU A 71 -16.74 5.36 -4.97
CA LEU A 71 -16.32 4.24 -5.81
C LEU A 71 -17.35 3.93 -6.90
N ALA A 72 -18.65 4.07 -6.60
CA ALA A 72 -19.71 3.89 -7.59
C ALA A 72 -19.62 4.92 -8.72
N ASP A 73 -19.28 6.18 -8.42
CA ASP A 73 -19.04 7.24 -9.42
C ASP A 73 -17.85 6.92 -10.35
N LEU A 74 -16.88 6.14 -9.85
CA LEU A 74 -15.75 5.62 -10.63
C LEU A 74 -16.06 4.29 -11.35
N GLY A 75 -17.31 3.81 -11.27
CA GLY A 75 -17.73 2.55 -11.90
C GLY A 75 -17.46 1.29 -11.06
N LEU A 76 -16.94 1.43 -9.85
CA LEU A 76 -16.66 0.34 -8.91
C LEU A 76 -17.80 0.20 -7.91
N ARG A 77 -18.68 -0.79 -8.11
CA ARG A 77 -19.81 -1.03 -7.20
C ARG A 77 -19.43 -1.96 -6.07
N CYS A 78 -19.48 -1.46 -4.84
CA CYS A 78 -19.31 -2.23 -3.63
C CYS A 78 -20.34 -1.79 -2.56
N ARG A 79 -20.56 -2.66 -1.58
CA ARG A 79 -21.36 -2.32 -0.39
C ARG A 79 -20.43 -1.82 0.72
N PRO A 80 -20.91 -0.97 1.66
CA PRO A 80 -20.13 -0.49 2.80
C PRO A 80 -19.49 -1.63 3.61
N GLU A 81 -20.14 -2.80 3.72
CA GLU A 81 -19.64 -3.97 4.46
C GLU A 81 -18.42 -4.62 3.77
N GLN A 82 -18.13 -4.26 2.53
CA GLN A 82 -16.94 -4.73 1.79
C GLN A 82 -15.75 -3.78 1.90
N ILE A 83 -15.89 -2.72 2.71
CA ILE A 83 -14.87 -1.69 2.91
C ILE A 83 -14.31 -1.80 4.31
N LEU A 84 -12.99 -1.88 4.40
CA LEU A 84 -12.23 -1.79 5.64
C LEU A 84 -11.41 -0.50 5.62
N ILE A 85 -11.56 0.34 6.63
CA ILE A 85 -10.75 1.54 6.80
C ILE A 85 -9.40 1.16 7.39
N THR A 86 -8.33 1.61 6.75
CA THR A 86 -6.95 1.30 7.17
C THR A 86 -6.15 2.59 7.36
N THR A 87 -5.08 2.50 8.15
CA THR A 87 -4.12 3.59 8.34
C THR A 87 -3.18 3.65 7.12
N GLY A 88 -3.74 4.08 5.99
CA GLY A 88 -3.06 4.15 4.70
C GLY A 88 -2.87 2.80 4.02
N SER A 89 -2.39 2.86 2.77
CA SER A 89 -2.21 1.68 1.90
C SER A 89 -1.22 0.66 2.46
N GLN A 90 -0.23 1.09 3.23
CA GLN A 90 0.78 0.18 3.79
C GLN A 90 0.16 -0.83 4.77
N GLN A 91 -0.83 -0.42 5.57
CA GLN A 91 -1.56 -1.36 6.42
C GLN A 91 -2.39 -2.34 5.58
N GLY A 92 -3.03 -1.86 4.51
CA GLY A 92 -3.75 -2.73 3.57
C GLY A 92 -2.83 -3.79 2.94
N ILE A 93 -1.65 -3.37 2.47
CA ILE A 93 -0.63 -4.27 1.92
C ILE A 93 -0.19 -5.32 2.95
N ASP A 94 0.07 -4.92 4.20
CA ASP A 94 0.47 -5.82 5.27
C ASP A 94 -0.64 -6.85 5.59
N LEU A 95 -1.90 -6.40 5.67
CA LEU A 95 -3.05 -7.28 5.91
C LEU A 95 -3.24 -8.30 4.78
N VAL A 96 -3.17 -7.85 3.51
CA VAL A 96 -3.25 -8.75 2.35
C VAL A 96 -2.08 -9.73 2.35
N SER A 97 -0.87 -9.28 2.68
CA SER A 97 0.30 -10.16 2.80
C SER A 97 0.09 -11.25 3.84
N LYS A 98 -0.48 -10.90 5.00
CA LYS A 98 -0.80 -11.87 6.08
C LYS A 98 -1.84 -12.91 5.66
N LEU A 99 -2.79 -12.52 4.79
CA LEU A 99 -3.87 -13.39 4.39
C LEU A 99 -3.47 -14.37 3.28
N TYR A 100 -2.53 -13.98 2.40
CA TYR A 100 -2.30 -14.70 1.15
C TYR A 100 -0.87 -15.18 0.93
N ILE A 101 0.11 -14.74 1.75
CA ILE A 101 1.51 -15.04 1.51
C ILE A 101 2.09 -15.90 2.63
N ASP A 102 2.43 -17.13 2.28
CA ASP A 102 3.30 -18.02 3.04
C ASP A 102 4.71 -18.08 2.42
N PRO A 103 5.73 -18.56 3.16
CA PRO A 103 7.06 -18.75 2.60
C PRO A 103 7.03 -19.61 1.33
N GLY A 104 7.50 -19.03 0.22
CA GLY A 104 7.52 -19.67 -1.09
C GLY A 104 6.30 -19.36 -1.97
N THR A 105 5.29 -18.64 -1.49
CA THR A 105 4.17 -18.19 -2.33
C THR A 105 4.70 -17.35 -3.50
N SER A 106 4.32 -17.70 -4.72
CA SER A 106 4.60 -16.90 -5.91
C SER A 106 3.66 -15.71 -6.00
N VAL A 107 4.23 -14.52 -6.19
CA VAL A 107 3.51 -13.26 -6.35
C VAL A 107 3.95 -12.61 -7.65
N ALA A 108 3.02 -12.45 -8.60
CA ALA A 108 3.27 -11.69 -9.82
C ALA A 108 3.31 -10.20 -9.49
N VAL A 109 4.38 -9.52 -9.90
CA VAL A 109 4.60 -8.10 -9.64
C VAL A 109 5.04 -7.38 -10.91
N GLU A 110 4.62 -6.16 -11.06
CA GLU A 110 5.13 -5.31 -12.14
C GLU A 110 6.62 -4.98 -11.92
N ALA A 111 7.37 -4.84 -13.01
CA ALA A 111 8.75 -4.39 -12.97
C ALA A 111 8.92 -3.13 -13.85
N PRO A 112 9.10 -1.92 -13.24
CA PRO A 112 9.27 -1.62 -11.81
C PRO A 112 7.97 -1.64 -11.00
N SER A 113 8.07 -1.83 -9.67
CA SER A 113 6.93 -1.88 -8.74
C SER A 113 7.17 -1.05 -7.49
N TYR A 114 6.13 -0.85 -6.68
CA TYR A 114 6.20 -0.12 -5.43
C TYR A 114 7.06 -0.85 -4.40
N LEU A 115 8.19 -0.24 -4.04
CA LEU A 115 9.22 -0.89 -3.23
C LEU A 115 8.73 -1.32 -1.84
N ALA A 116 7.87 -0.53 -1.20
CA ALA A 116 7.36 -0.88 0.13
C ALA A 116 6.42 -2.10 0.09
N ALA A 117 5.67 -2.29 -1.00
CA ALA A 117 4.89 -3.51 -1.21
C ALA A 117 5.82 -4.73 -1.37
N LEU A 118 6.86 -4.60 -2.20
CA LEU A 118 7.85 -5.67 -2.38
C LEU A 118 8.53 -6.05 -1.07
N GLN A 119 8.87 -5.07 -0.21
CA GLN A 119 9.45 -5.32 1.11
C GLN A 119 8.46 -6.06 2.03
N SER A 120 7.19 -5.67 2.02
CA SER A 120 6.14 -6.37 2.77
C SER A 120 6.00 -7.82 2.31
N PHE A 121 5.89 -8.05 1.02
CA PHE A 121 5.76 -9.41 0.46
C PHE A 121 6.98 -10.29 0.77
N ARG A 122 8.20 -9.72 0.68
CA ARG A 122 9.45 -10.44 1.08
C ARG A 122 9.47 -10.82 2.55
N LEU A 123 8.96 -9.95 3.45
CA LEU A 123 8.87 -10.24 4.87
C LEU A 123 8.09 -11.54 5.12
N PHE A 124 7.00 -11.75 4.37
CA PHE A 124 6.19 -12.97 4.44
C PHE A 124 6.77 -14.14 3.64
N GLY A 125 7.83 -13.93 2.86
CA GLY A 125 8.55 -14.98 2.15
C GLY A 125 8.08 -15.23 0.74
N ALA A 126 7.46 -14.23 0.10
CA ALA A 126 7.08 -14.30 -1.31
C ALA A 126 8.27 -14.53 -2.23
N ARG A 127 8.03 -15.27 -3.32
CA ARG A 127 8.88 -15.33 -4.50
C ARG A 127 8.24 -14.50 -5.60
N PHE A 128 9.01 -13.62 -6.25
CA PHE A 128 8.48 -12.74 -7.27
C PHE A 128 8.58 -13.34 -8.67
N GLU A 129 7.47 -13.22 -9.40
CA GLU A 129 7.40 -13.37 -10.83
C GLU A 129 7.29 -11.97 -11.43
N GLU A 130 8.40 -11.44 -11.93
CA GLU A 130 8.46 -10.08 -12.48
C GLU A 130 7.84 -10.02 -13.87
N LEU A 131 6.86 -9.15 -14.03
CA LEU A 131 6.18 -8.87 -15.30
C LEU A 131 6.63 -7.50 -15.81
N ALA A 132 7.21 -7.46 -17.00
CA ALA A 132 7.65 -6.20 -17.60
C ALA A 132 6.46 -5.31 -17.91
N LEU A 133 6.57 -4.01 -17.53
CA LEU A 133 5.60 -2.99 -17.92
C LEU A 133 5.80 -2.58 -19.39
N THR A 134 4.70 -2.49 -20.10
CA THR A 134 4.59 -1.86 -21.42
C THR A 134 3.94 -0.49 -21.30
N ALA A 135 3.86 0.26 -22.38
CA ALA A 135 3.15 1.55 -22.40
C ALA A 135 1.66 1.45 -22.04
N SER A 136 1.06 0.27 -22.17
CA SER A 136 -0.35 -0.02 -21.86
C SER A 136 -0.56 -0.82 -20.55
N GLY A 137 0.47 -0.99 -19.74
CA GLY A 137 0.45 -1.81 -18.53
C GLY A 137 1.17 -3.14 -18.70
N ILE A 138 0.83 -4.15 -17.88
CA ILE A 138 1.41 -5.49 -18.01
C ILE A 138 0.88 -6.19 -19.28
N ASP A 139 1.72 -7.05 -19.87
CA ASP A 139 1.30 -7.93 -20.96
C ASP A 139 0.46 -9.09 -20.40
N PRO A 140 -0.82 -9.24 -20.79
CA PRO A 140 -1.67 -10.33 -20.33
C PRO A 140 -1.12 -11.72 -20.67
N GLU A 141 -0.34 -11.85 -21.76
CA GLU A 141 0.26 -13.13 -22.13
C GLU A 141 1.40 -13.52 -21.16
N GLN A 142 2.22 -12.56 -20.75
CA GLN A 142 3.24 -12.81 -19.71
C GLN A 142 2.60 -13.24 -18.39
N LEU A 143 1.49 -12.59 -18.00
CA LEU A 143 0.76 -12.97 -16.79
C LEU A 143 0.20 -14.39 -16.92
N ARG A 144 -0.39 -14.76 -18.06
CA ARG A 144 -0.92 -16.11 -18.30
C ARG A 144 0.20 -17.17 -18.20
N GLN A 145 1.36 -16.90 -18.78
CA GLN A 145 2.51 -17.80 -18.71
C GLN A 145 3.06 -17.91 -17.28
N ALA A 146 3.09 -16.81 -16.53
CA ALA A 146 3.48 -16.83 -15.11
C ALA A 146 2.55 -17.73 -14.29
N ILE A 147 1.23 -17.63 -14.49
CA ILE A 147 0.25 -18.47 -13.83
C ILE A 147 0.41 -19.96 -14.21
N GLN A 148 0.69 -20.26 -15.46
CA GLN A 148 0.85 -21.65 -15.94
C GLN A 148 2.11 -22.33 -15.40
N ARG A 149 3.14 -21.56 -15.01
CA ARG A 149 4.37 -22.09 -14.41
C ARG A 149 4.24 -22.48 -12.94
N GLN A 150 3.15 -22.12 -12.29
CA GLN A 150 2.84 -22.40 -10.87
C GLN A 150 1.99 -23.67 -10.74
#